data_4fba0e9a03afcc8a4e827b4efb203aab
#
_entry.id   4fba0e9a03afcc8a4e827b4efb203aab
#
_cell.length_a   1.000
_cell.length_b   1.000
_cell.length_c   1.000
_cell.angle_alpha   90.00
_cell.angle_beta   90.00
_cell.angle_gamma   90.00
#
_symmetry.space_group_name_H-M   'P 1'
#
loop_
_entity.id
_entity.type
_entity.pdbx_description
1 polymer ?
#
loop_
_entity_poly.entity_id
_entity_poly.type
_entity_poly.pdbx_seq_one_letter_code
_entity_poly.pdbx_strand_id
1 'polypeptide(L)'
;MWSGRQGRLRPVGCAVEELRCRWREREAALRKARREQQLISKRLLRDDALEETEGGCVAMTLGEAEIQQFLGLAQRGTEEKEREKALVSLRRGLQHPETQQAFILLEGSMRTLVGLLTSNQALLQLEAARCLHELSHSEQSAVAEACLPATSYLLTYLSSHSSDFIELCLYTLGNLIVESEAVRRQLLPQGIVPSLAACIQSPHLTVLEALGYALSQLLQAKEAPEAIIPSVLGSTLPQHILQLLQPGPKLNLGVAVEFAWCLHYIICSQVNNALLISHGCLSTLGLLLLDMAGAVQRTEDARMELLACPVLRCLSNLLTEAAVEVVGGPNQLEDERVVAALFILLQFFLQKQPSLLPEGLWLLNNLTANSPSFCTSLLSMDLIEPLLQLLPVSNVVSVLVLTVLCNVAEKGPAYCQCLWPGPLLPCLIGTLAFSDTEVVGHSLELLQLLFLYQPETAEAFLQQSGLQVLERHQEAAQLQDRVHALQKTALHR
;
A
#
# COMPACT_ATOMS: atom_id res chain seq x y z
N MET A 1 26.05 -18.86 -31.96
CA MET A 1 26.12 -17.39 -31.91
C MET A 1 24.86 -16.90 -31.23
N TRP A 2 24.97 -16.47 -29.98
CA TRP A 2 23.84 -16.10 -29.12
C TRP A 2 23.77 -14.57 -29.03
N SER A 3 23.13 -13.94 -29.99
CA SER A 3 22.88 -12.49 -29.99
C SER A 3 21.48 -12.18 -29.49
N GLY A 4 21.19 -12.53 -28.27
CA GLY A 4 19.88 -12.29 -27.67
C GLY A 4 19.94 -12.18 -26.16
N ARG A 5 21.08 -11.75 -25.60
CA ARG A 5 21.31 -11.76 -24.14
C ARG A 5 20.51 -10.75 -23.34
N GLN A 6 20.09 -9.64 -23.91
CA GLN A 6 19.42 -8.57 -23.14
C GLN A 6 17.90 -8.71 -23.03
N GLY A 7 17.25 -9.57 -23.84
CA GLY A 7 15.80 -9.73 -23.84
C GLY A 7 15.25 -10.91 -23.02
N ARG A 8 16.13 -11.81 -22.53
CA ARG A 8 15.72 -13.10 -21.93
C ARG A 8 15.74 -13.15 -20.40
N LEU A 9 16.34 -12.18 -19.75
CA LEU A 9 16.69 -12.26 -18.34
C LEU A 9 15.82 -11.45 -17.40
N ARG A 10 14.90 -10.70 -17.93
CA ARG A 10 13.82 -10.15 -17.14
C ARG A 10 12.72 -11.18 -17.10
N PRO A 11 12.29 -11.62 -15.89
CA PRO A 11 11.05 -12.34 -15.80
C PRO A 11 10.06 -11.51 -16.59
N VAL A 12 9.45 -12.14 -17.56
CA VAL A 12 8.55 -11.52 -18.52
C VAL A 12 7.72 -10.52 -17.75
N GLY A 13 7.87 -9.23 -18.04
CA GLY A 13 7.22 -8.14 -17.30
C GLY A 13 5.71 -8.35 -17.14
N CYS A 14 5.13 -9.23 -17.96
CA CYS A 14 3.74 -9.64 -17.91
C CYS A 14 3.36 -10.43 -16.65
N ALA A 15 4.14 -11.42 -16.23
CA ALA A 15 3.82 -12.23 -15.05
C ALA A 15 3.95 -11.40 -13.76
N VAL A 16 4.95 -10.55 -13.75
CA VAL A 16 5.23 -9.63 -12.65
C VAL A 16 4.16 -8.53 -12.55
N GLU A 17 3.75 -7.97 -13.69
CA GLU A 17 2.69 -6.96 -13.73
C GLU A 17 1.32 -7.56 -13.38
N GLU A 18 1.07 -8.81 -13.76
CA GLU A 18 -0.14 -9.54 -13.39
C GLU A 18 -0.17 -9.85 -11.89
N LEU A 19 0.95 -10.26 -11.31
CA LEU A 19 1.10 -10.41 -9.85
C LEU A 19 0.88 -9.07 -9.13
N ARG A 20 1.46 -7.97 -9.62
CA ARG A 20 1.22 -6.63 -9.10
C ARG A 20 -0.25 -6.23 -9.20
N CYS A 21 -0.93 -6.55 -10.30
CA CYS A 21 -2.35 -6.25 -10.48
C CYS A 21 -3.21 -7.02 -9.47
N ARG A 22 -3.03 -8.32 -9.35
CA ARG A 22 -3.73 -9.16 -8.35
C ARG A 22 -3.48 -8.71 -6.92
N TRP A 23 -2.27 -8.28 -6.61
CA TRP A 23 -1.93 -7.74 -5.29
C TRP A 23 -2.60 -6.39 -5.04
N ARG A 24 -2.66 -5.49 -6.03
CA ARG A 24 -3.38 -4.22 -5.92
C ARG A 24 -4.86 -4.42 -5.62
N GLU A 25 -5.51 -5.38 -6.31
CA GLU A 25 -6.92 -5.73 -6.07
C GLU A 25 -7.13 -6.28 -4.65
N ARG A 26 -6.28 -7.22 -4.23
CA ARG A 26 -6.34 -7.80 -2.88
C ARG A 26 -6.11 -6.74 -1.80
N GLU A 27 -5.21 -5.80 -2.02
CA GLU A 27 -4.97 -4.70 -1.09
C GLU A 27 -6.06 -3.65 -1.06
N ALA A 28 -6.71 -3.39 -2.17
CA ALA A 28 -7.89 -2.53 -2.17
C ALA A 28 -8.97 -3.11 -1.25
N ALA A 29 -9.18 -4.43 -1.30
CA ALA A 29 -10.10 -5.14 -0.40
C ALA A 29 -9.63 -5.10 1.06
N LEU A 30 -8.34 -5.32 1.33
CA LEU A 30 -7.76 -5.25 2.68
C LEU A 30 -7.81 -3.84 3.25
N ARG A 31 -7.60 -2.81 2.42
CA ARG A 31 -7.73 -1.40 2.84
C ARG A 31 -9.17 -1.03 3.15
N LYS A 32 -10.11 -1.51 2.36
CA LYS A 32 -11.54 -1.33 2.65
C LYS A 32 -11.88 -1.94 4.00
N ALA A 33 -11.47 -3.18 4.25
CA ALA A 33 -11.70 -3.86 5.53
C ALA A 33 -11.02 -3.14 6.71
N ARG A 34 -9.79 -2.64 6.55
CA ARG A 34 -9.09 -1.85 7.59
C ARG A 34 -9.74 -0.50 7.84
N ARG A 35 -10.16 0.19 6.78
CA ARG A 35 -10.94 1.42 6.88
C ARG A 35 -12.19 1.21 7.71
N GLU A 36 -12.95 0.17 7.42
CA GLU A 36 -14.15 -0.20 8.18
C GLU A 36 -13.80 -0.50 9.64
N GLN A 37 -12.75 -1.27 9.89
CA GLN A 37 -12.32 -1.61 11.25
C GLN A 37 -11.83 -0.39 12.03
N GLN A 38 -11.08 0.53 11.41
CA GLN A 38 -10.66 1.78 12.05
C GLN A 38 -11.83 2.72 12.32
N LEU A 39 -12.79 2.78 11.40
CA LEU A 39 -14.00 3.58 11.57
C LEU A 39 -14.88 3.01 12.67
N ILE A 40 -15.04 1.68 12.74
CA ILE A 40 -15.77 0.99 13.81
C ILE A 40 -15.08 1.21 15.15
N SER A 41 -13.76 1.06 15.24
CA SER A 41 -13.02 1.27 16.50
C SER A 41 -13.07 2.73 16.96
N LYS A 42 -12.99 3.70 16.04
CA LYS A 42 -13.14 5.13 16.37
C LYS A 42 -14.58 5.51 16.73
N ARG A 43 -15.58 4.83 16.18
CA ARG A 43 -16.98 4.95 16.61
C ARG A 43 -17.16 4.44 18.03
N LEU A 44 -16.71 3.21 18.31
CA LEU A 44 -16.81 2.59 19.62
C LEU A 44 -16.13 3.41 20.71
N LEU A 45 -14.92 3.92 20.47
CA LEU A 45 -14.17 4.77 21.42
C LEU A 45 -14.85 6.13 21.71
N ARG A 46 -15.69 6.65 20.80
CA ARG A 46 -16.43 7.90 21.01
C ARG A 46 -17.82 7.67 21.61
N ASP A 47 -18.46 6.57 21.27
CA ASP A 47 -19.78 6.23 21.79
C ASP A 47 -19.70 5.69 23.22
N ASP A 48 -18.67 4.93 23.60
CA ASP A 48 -18.42 4.49 24.98
C ASP A 48 -18.23 5.67 25.96
N ALA A 49 -17.70 6.80 25.51
CA ALA A 49 -17.56 8.01 26.32
C ALA A 49 -18.88 8.77 26.53
N LEU A 50 -19.93 8.47 25.76
CA LEU A 50 -21.23 9.12 25.80
C LEU A 50 -22.35 8.20 26.35
N GLU A 51 -22.15 6.88 26.37
CA GLU A 51 -23.14 5.89 26.78
C GLU A 51 -23.19 5.64 28.30
N GLU A 52 -22.25 6.16 29.10
CA GLU A 52 -22.30 6.01 30.55
C GLU A 52 -23.39 6.84 31.23
N THR A 53 -24.17 7.65 30.51
CA THR A 53 -25.14 8.57 31.17
C THR A 53 -26.62 8.37 30.86
N GLU A 54 -27.06 7.61 29.86
CA GLU A 54 -28.52 7.36 29.72
C GLU A 54 -28.83 6.08 28.93
N GLY A 55 -29.72 5.29 29.53
CA GLY A 55 -30.16 3.95 29.14
C GLY A 55 -30.31 3.63 27.64
N GLY A 56 -29.89 2.42 27.28
CA GLY A 56 -29.80 1.86 25.94
C GLY A 56 -30.98 2.18 25.04
N CYS A 57 -30.75 3.06 24.09
CA CYS A 57 -31.64 3.26 22.96
C CYS A 57 -31.07 2.51 21.77
N VAL A 58 -31.72 1.42 21.38
CA VAL A 58 -31.43 0.69 20.16
C VAL A 58 -31.46 1.69 18.99
N ALA A 59 -30.40 1.73 18.18
CA ALA A 59 -30.38 2.54 16.99
C ALA A 59 -31.57 2.14 16.08
N MET A 60 -32.49 3.05 15.87
CA MET A 60 -33.73 2.79 15.11
C MET A 60 -33.59 3.35 13.70
N THR A 61 -34.03 2.58 12.73
CA THR A 61 -34.24 3.06 11.36
C THR A 61 -35.32 4.14 11.36
N LEU A 62 -35.03 5.32 10.76
CA LEU A 62 -35.94 6.45 10.70
C LEU A 62 -36.66 6.50 9.34
N GLY A 63 -37.96 6.73 9.36
CA GLY A 63 -38.74 7.05 8.16
C GLY A 63 -38.73 8.54 7.82
N GLU A 64 -39.29 8.90 6.67
CA GLU A 64 -39.34 10.29 6.19
C GLU A 64 -39.97 11.27 7.19
N ALA A 65 -41.07 10.87 7.85
CA ALA A 65 -41.77 11.70 8.82
C ALA A 65 -40.91 12.01 10.04
N GLU A 66 -40.17 11.05 10.55
CA GLU A 66 -39.26 11.22 11.70
C GLU A 66 -38.05 12.08 11.32
N ILE A 67 -37.48 11.87 10.13
CA ILE A 67 -36.39 12.71 9.61
C ILE A 67 -36.85 14.16 9.48
N GLN A 68 -38.03 14.38 8.92
CA GLN A 68 -38.61 15.70 8.77
C GLN A 68 -38.86 16.37 10.14
N GLN A 69 -39.32 15.60 11.10
CA GLN A 69 -39.53 16.07 12.47
C GLN A 69 -38.20 16.52 13.11
N PHE A 70 -37.15 15.70 13.05
CA PHE A 70 -35.86 16.04 13.65
C PHE A 70 -35.21 17.24 12.96
N LEU A 71 -35.26 17.32 11.63
CA LEU A 71 -34.77 18.48 10.88
C LEU A 71 -35.56 19.76 11.24
N GLY A 72 -36.88 19.65 11.36
CA GLY A 72 -37.73 20.78 11.77
C GLY A 72 -37.42 21.27 13.18
N LEU A 73 -37.24 20.38 14.13
CA LEU A 73 -36.84 20.71 15.50
C LEU A 73 -35.44 21.33 15.56
N ALA A 74 -34.48 20.76 14.81
CA ALA A 74 -33.12 21.29 14.75
C ALA A 74 -33.07 22.70 14.14
N GLN A 75 -33.93 22.99 13.16
CA GLN A 75 -33.99 24.28 12.47
C GLN A 75 -34.73 25.36 13.26
N ARG A 76 -35.87 24.99 13.86
CA ARG A 76 -36.87 25.94 14.43
C ARG A 76 -37.03 25.83 15.93
N GLY A 77 -36.43 24.89 16.61
CA GLY A 77 -36.52 24.72 18.07
C GLY A 77 -36.07 25.97 18.79
N THR A 78 -36.73 26.27 19.90
CA THR A 78 -36.44 27.47 20.68
C THR A 78 -35.25 27.30 21.60
N GLU A 79 -35.00 26.08 22.09
CA GLU A 79 -33.90 25.76 22.99
C GLU A 79 -32.76 25.07 22.26
N GLU A 80 -31.53 25.54 22.47
CA GLU A 80 -30.33 24.98 21.83
C GLU A 80 -30.15 23.49 22.13
N LYS A 81 -30.41 23.06 23.35
CA LYS A 81 -30.33 21.65 23.76
C LYS A 81 -31.34 20.75 23.03
N GLU A 82 -32.53 21.22 22.76
CA GLU A 82 -33.54 20.48 22.02
C GLU A 82 -33.14 20.32 20.56
N ARG A 83 -32.59 21.38 19.97
CA ARG A 83 -32.07 21.38 18.63
C ARG A 83 -30.91 20.40 18.45
N GLU A 84 -29.97 20.41 19.42
CA GLU A 84 -28.85 19.48 19.48
C GLU A 84 -29.32 18.03 19.60
N LYS A 85 -30.24 17.73 20.52
CA LYS A 85 -30.80 16.39 20.71
C LYS A 85 -31.50 15.87 19.45
N ALA A 86 -32.18 16.74 18.72
CA ALA A 86 -32.81 16.37 17.44
C ALA A 86 -31.77 15.94 16.40
N LEU A 87 -30.65 16.68 16.27
CA LEU A 87 -29.55 16.31 15.39
C LEU A 87 -28.83 15.05 15.83
N VAL A 88 -28.61 14.82 17.12
CA VAL A 88 -28.05 13.58 17.65
C VAL A 88 -28.94 12.37 17.29
N SER A 89 -30.26 12.52 17.43
CA SER A 89 -31.21 11.47 17.05
C SER A 89 -31.18 11.19 15.56
N LEU A 90 -31.12 12.24 14.74
CA LEU A 90 -30.97 12.11 13.28
C LEU A 90 -29.65 11.40 12.93
N ARG A 91 -28.53 11.80 13.53
CA ARG A 91 -27.22 11.18 13.33
C ARG A 91 -27.24 9.68 13.62
N ARG A 92 -27.84 9.29 14.75
CA ARG A 92 -27.98 7.86 15.10
C ARG A 92 -28.78 7.09 14.04
N GLY A 93 -29.87 7.66 13.56
CA GLY A 93 -30.65 7.08 12.45
C GLY A 93 -29.83 6.95 11.16
N LEU A 94 -29.02 7.94 10.80
CA LEU A 94 -28.20 7.97 9.60
C LEU A 94 -27.09 6.90 9.59
N GLN A 95 -26.86 6.17 10.67
CA GLN A 95 -26.01 4.99 10.67
C GLN A 95 -26.60 3.83 9.86
N HIS A 96 -27.91 3.86 9.59
CA HIS A 96 -28.61 2.84 8.83
C HIS A 96 -28.78 3.23 7.36
N PRO A 97 -28.46 2.33 6.41
CA PRO A 97 -28.60 2.60 4.97
C PRO A 97 -29.99 3.02 4.54
N GLU A 98 -31.05 2.43 5.15
CA GLU A 98 -32.44 2.78 4.85
C GLU A 98 -32.75 4.23 5.23
N THR A 99 -32.26 4.69 6.36
CA THR A 99 -32.41 6.09 6.82
C THR A 99 -31.65 7.03 5.90
N GLN A 100 -30.46 6.66 5.45
CA GLN A 100 -29.68 7.45 4.50
C GLN A 100 -30.44 7.64 3.19
N GLN A 101 -31.06 6.57 2.66
CA GLN A 101 -31.91 6.64 1.47
C GLN A 101 -33.14 7.54 1.69
N ALA A 102 -33.86 7.34 2.79
CA ALA A 102 -35.00 8.19 3.12
C ALA A 102 -34.60 9.66 3.24
N PHE A 103 -33.42 9.96 3.84
CA PHE A 103 -32.92 11.30 3.98
C PHE A 103 -32.66 11.99 2.64
N ILE A 104 -31.98 11.33 1.70
CA ILE A 104 -31.65 11.94 0.41
C ILE A 104 -32.84 12.11 -0.52
N LEU A 105 -33.89 11.26 -0.35
CA LEU A 105 -35.15 11.35 -1.10
C LEU A 105 -36.06 12.44 -0.55
N LEU A 106 -35.92 12.82 0.71
CA LEU A 106 -36.73 13.87 1.34
C LEU A 106 -36.34 15.25 0.80
N GLU A 107 -37.26 15.90 0.10
CA GLU A 107 -37.02 17.23 -0.48
C GLU A 107 -36.60 18.27 0.58
N GLY A 108 -35.51 18.95 0.32
CA GLY A 108 -34.99 20.00 1.19
C GLY A 108 -34.19 19.50 2.41
N SER A 109 -34.04 18.20 2.64
CA SER A 109 -33.30 17.64 3.76
C SER A 109 -31.85 18.10 3.79
N MET A 110 -31.14 17.95 2.66
CA MET A 110 -29.75 18.40 2.55
C MET A 110 -29.61 19.92 2.67
N ARG A 111 -30.54 20.70 2.12
CA ARG A 111 -30.55 22.17 2.28
C ARG A 111 -30.66 22.58 3.74
N THR A 112 -31.55 21.91 4.50
CA THR A 112 -31.69 22.14 5.94
C THR A 112 -30.42 21.77 6.69
N LEU A 113 -29.83 20.61 6.39
CA LEU A 113 -28.59 20.17 7.03
C LEU A 113 -27.42 21.12 6.73
N VAL A 114 -27.27 21.60 5.51
CA VAL A 114 -26.27 22.63 5.15
C VAL A 114 -26.54 23.95 5.88
N GLY A 115 -27.79 24.35 6.05
CA GLY A 115 -28.15 25.52 6.85
C GLY A 115 -27.73 25.40 8.31
N LEU A 116 -27.84 24.21 8.89
CA LEU A 116 -27.36 23.91 10.23
C LEU A 116 -25.83 23.84 10.32
N LEU A 117 -25.18 23.30 9.30
CA LEU A 117 -23.73 23.25 9.18
C LEU A 117 -23.11 24.68 9.13
N THR A 118 -23.81 25.63 8.55
CA THR A 118 -23.40 27.04 8.45
C THR A 118 -23.93 27.91 9.60
N SER A 119 -24.52 27.30 10.63
CA SER A 119 -24.98 27.98 11.82
C SER A 119 -23.83 28.64 12.60
N ASN A 120 -24.12 29.75 13.25
CA ASN A 120 -23.20 30.39 14.18
C ASN A 120 -23.12 29.70 15.56
N GLN A 121 -23.95 28.69 15.79
CA GLN A 121 -23.95 27.87 17.02
C GLN A 121 -23.02 26.67 16.82
N ALA A 122 -21.89 26.65 17.53
CA ALA A 122 -20.83 25.68 17.37
C ALA A 122 -21.29 24.22 17.55
N LEU A 123 -22.20 23.96 18.51
CA LEU A 123 -22.73 22.62 18.78
C LEU A 123 -23.57 22.11 17.60
N LEU A 124 -24.45 22.96 17.04
CA LEU A 124 -25.27 22.59 15.89
C LEU A 124 -24.43 22.38 14.63
N GLN A 125 -23.42 23.23 14.43
CA GLN A 125 -22.47 23.08 13.33
C GLN A 125 -21.73 21.74 13.42
N LEU A 126 -21.27 21.37 14.62
CA LEU A 126 -20.56 20.12 14.85
C LEU A 126 -21.46 18.90 14.62
N GLU A 127 -22.70 18.90 15.17
CA GLU A 127 -23.63 17.78 14.98
C GLU A 127 -24.11 17.67 13.52
N ALA A 128 -24.29 18.77 12.83
CA ALA A 128 -24.58 18.74 11.39
C ALA A 128 -23.41 18.13 10.58
N ALA A 129 -22.18 18.48 10.92
CA ALA A 129 -21.00 17.86 10.31
C ALA A 129 -20.89 16.35 10.63
N ARG A 130 -21.27 15.94 11.84
CA ARG A 130 -21.35 14.51 12.21
C ARG A 130 -22.44 13.77 11.43
N CYS A 131 -23.60 14.41 11.17
CA CYS A 131 -24.62 13.82 10.28
C CYS A 131 -24.08 13.61 8.85
N LEU A 132 -23.34 14.59 8.31
CA LEU A 132 -22.68 14.46 7.02
C LEU A 132 -21.63 13.35 7.03
N HIS A 133 -20.91 13.20 8.13
CA HIS A 133 -19.93 12.12 8.30
C HIS A 133 -20.62 10.74 8.25
N GLU A 134 -21.77 10.58 8.92
CA GLU A 134 -22.55 9.33 8.81
C GLU A 134 -23.03 9.07 7.38
N LEU A 135 -23.54 10.08 6.66
CA LEU A 135 -23.92 9.96 5.26
C LEU A 135 -22.73 9.57 4.36
N SER A 136 -21.53 10.10 4.66
CA SER A 136 -20.32 9.80 3.89
C SER A 136 -19.86 8.34 3.97
N HIS A 137 -20.37 7.57 4.92
CA HIS A 137 -20.09 6.12 5.04
C HIS A 137 -20.90 5.26 4.08
N SER A 138 -21.88 5.84 3.37
CA SER A 138 -22.66 5.11 2.40
C SER A 138 -21.81 4.60 1.24
N GLU A 139 -22.00 3.35 0.86
CA GLU A 139 -21.40 2.78 -0.35
C GLU A 139 -22.15 3.16 -1.64
N GLN A 140 -23.20 3.94 -1.50
CA GLN A 140 -24.02 4.37 -2.62
C GLN A 140 -23.57 5.75 -3.12
N SER A 141 -23.13 5.83 -4.36
CA SER A 141 -22.69 7.10 -4.97
C SER A 141 -23.77 8.18 -4.94
N ALA A 142 -25.05 7.79 -5.01
CA ALA A 142 -26.17 8.73 -4.91
C ALA A 142 -26.19 9.49 -3.57
N VAL A 143 -25.83 8.84 -2.46
CA VAL A 143 -25.73 9.50 -1.15
C VAL A 143 -24.57 10.47 -1.11
N ALA A 144 -23.42 10.07 -1.64
CA ALA A 144 -22.26 10.97 -1.75
C ALA A 144 -22.54 12.17 -2.64
N GLU A 145 -23.23 11.99 -3.77
CA GLU A 145 -23.65 13.06 -4.67
C GLU A 145 -24.66 14.00 -4.01
N ALA A 146 -25.57 13.48 -3.21
CA ALA A 146 -26.50 14.30 -2.44
C ALA A 146 -25.78 15.23 -1.45
N CYS A 147 -24.56 14.88 -1.00
CA CYS A 147 -23.72 15.68 -0.11
C CYS A 147 -22.95 16.82 -0.84
N LEU A 148 -22.97 16.90 -2.17
CA LEU A 148 -22.28 17.92 -2.96
C LEU A 148 -22.47 19.36 -2.43
N PRO A 149 -23.67 19.81 -2.05
CA PRO A 149 -23.86 21.16 -1.53
C PRO A 149 -23.08 21.48 -0.25
N ALA A 150 -22.73 20.44 0.54
CA ALA A 150 -22.00 20.56 1.79
C ALA A 150 -20.47 20.59 1.61
N THR A 151 -19.94 20.04 0.52
CA THR A 151 -18.50 19.80 0.34
C THR A 151 -17.66 21.07 0.34
N SER A 152 -18.16 22.16 -0.25
CA SER A 152 -17.47 23.46 -0.27
C SER A 152 -17.31 24.04 1.15
N TYR A 153 -18.30 23.86 2.00
CA TYR A 153 -18.23 24.30 3.40
C TYR A 153 -17.25 23.44 4.20
N LEU A 154 -17.28 22.10 4.03
CA LEU A 154 -16.33 21.21 4.66
C LEU A 154 -14.89 21.57 4.27
N LEU A 155 -14.64 21.91 3.02
CA LEU A 155 -13.34 22.36 2.54
C LEU A 155 -12.91 23.67 3.22
N THR A 156 -13.81 24.64 3.36
CA THR A 156 -13.55 25.92 4.05
C THR A 156 -13.22 25.70 5.52
N TYR A 157 -13.87 24.73 6.18
CA TYR A 157 -13.66 24.44 7.60
C TYR A 157 -12.33 23.74 7.91
N LEU A 158 -11.56 23.33 6.92
CA LEU A 158 -10.18 22.88 7.12
C LEU A 158 -9.28 24.00 7.68
N SER A 159 -9.69 25.26 7.58
CA SER A 159 -9.02 26.42 8.19
C SER A 159 -9.55 26.76 9.59
N SER A 160 -10.39 25.91 10.21
CA SER A 160 -10.93 26.10 11.55
C SER A 160 -9.82 26.03 12.62
N HIS A 161 -10.09 26.61 13.78
CA HIS A 161 -9.20 26.51 14.94
C HIS A 161 -9.40 25.23 15.79
N SER A 162 -10.48 24.49 15.56
CA SER A 162 -10.77 23.24 16.26
C SER A 162 -10.17 22.06 15.52
N SER A 163 -9.18 21.39 16.14
CA SER A 163 -8.55 20.18 15.60
C SER A 163 -9.56 19.05 15.39
N ASP A 164 -10.50 18.86 16.33
CA ASP A 164 -11.53 17.83 16.22
C ASP A 164 -12.48 18.07 15.06
N PHE A 165 -12.79 19.33 14.80
CA PHE A 165 -13.64 19.70 13.69
C PHE A 165 -12.91 19.55 12.34
N ILE A 166 -11.64 19.91 12.25
CA ILE A 166 -10.81 19.69 11.06
C ILE A 166 -10.69 18.18 10.80
N GLU A 167 -10.40 17.38 11.82
CA GLU A 167 -10.33 15.92 11.69
C GLU A 167 -11.63 15.34 11.11
N LEU A 168 -12.77 15.74 11.65
CA LEU A 168 -14.08 15.31 11.16
C LEU A 168 -14.33 15.69 9.70
N CYS A 169 -14.00 16.93 9.32
CA CYS A 169 -14.13 17.40 7.94
C CYS A 169 -13.22 16.62 6.98
N LEU A 170 -11.99 16.34 7.37
CA LEU A 170 -11.04 15.57 6.56
C LEU A 170 -11.52 14.13 6.31
N TYR A 171 -11.99 13.43 7.34
CA TYR A 171 -12.53 12.08 7.16
C TYR A 171 -13.81 12.08 6.31
N THR A 172 -14.69 13.06 6.50
CA THR A 172 -15.92 13.20 5.71
C THR A 172 -15.58 13.45 4.25
N LEU A 173 -14.70 14.40 3.96
CA LEU A 173 -14.24 14.69 2.60
C LEU A 173 -13.57 13.47 1.97
N GLY A 174 -12.69 12.77 2.69
CA GLY A 174 -12.02 11.56 2.21
C GLY A 174 -13.01 10.47 1.80
N ASN A 175 -14.05 10.24 2.59
CA ASN A 175 -15.11 9.29 2.28
C ASN A 175 -15.89 9.69 1.01
N LEU A 176 -16.29 10.96 0.90
CA LEU A 176 -17.04 11.47 -0.26
C LEU A 176 -16.19 11.47 -1.53
N ILE A 177 -14.90 11.76 -1.43
CA ILE A 177 -13.95 11.75 -2.55
C ILE A 177 -13.86 10.35 -3.18
N VAL A 178 -13.83 9.31 -2.36
CA VAL A 178 -13.74 7.93 -2.86
C VAL A 178 -14.99 7.53 -3.63
N GLU A 179 -16.16 7.88 -3.12
CA GLU A 179 -17.43 7.37 -3.63
C GLU A 179 -17.98 8.15 -4.82
N SER A 180 -17.53 9.41 -5.04
CA SER A 180 -18.11 10.25 -6.09
C SER A 180 -17.08 11.05 -6.89
N GLU A 181 -17.08 10.81 -8.21
CA GLU A 181 -16.32 11.62 -9.16
C GLU A 181 -16.83 13.06 -9.19
N ALA A 182 -18.14 13.28 -9.04
CA ALA A 182 -18.72 14.61 -9.02
C ALA A 182 -18.18 15.46 -7.85
N VAL A 183 -17.98 14.86 -6.69
CA VAL A 183 -17.33 15.49 -5.52
C VAL A 183 -15.90 15.92 -5.88
N ARG A 184 -15.10 15.04 -6.49
CA ARG A 184 -13.73 15.37 -6.89
C ARG A 184 -13.68 16.51 -7.93
N ARG A 185 -14.54 16.43 -8.94
CA ARG A 185 -14.68 17.49 -9.94
C ARG A 185 -15.01 18.87 -9.37
N GLN A 186 -15.81 18.88 -8.31
CA GLN A 186 -16.16 20.11 -7.61
C GLN A 186 -15.02 20.64 -6.74
N LEU A 187 -14.35 19.77 -6.00
CA LEU A 187 -13.33 20.14 -5.02
C LEU A 187 -11.98 20.55 -5.65
N LEU A 188 -11.60 19.97 -6.78
CA LEU A 188 -10.33 20.26 -7.43
C LEU A 188 -10.20 21.74 -7.83
N PRO A 189 -11.16 22.36 -8.57
CA PRO A 189 -11.07 23.77 -8.89
C PRO A 189 -11.28 24.69 -7.68
N GLN A 190 -11.87 24.21 -6.59
CA GLN A 190 -12.02 24.94 -5.33
C GLN A 190 -10.75 24.93 -4.47
N GLY A 191 -9.69 24.25 -4.90
CA GLY A 191 -8.40 24.29 -4.24
C GLY A 191 -8.23 23.29 -3.09
N ILE A 192 -8.76 22.06 -3.24
CA ILE A 192 -8.56 21.02 -2.22
C ILE A 192 -7.07 20.71 -1.99
N VAL A 193 -6.25 20.65 -3.05
CA VAL A 193 -4.81 20.34 -2.91
C VAL A 193 -4.09 21.42 -2.08
N PRO A 194 -4.22 22.73 -2.35
CA PRO A 194 -3.67 23.78 -1.48
C PRO A 194 -4.18 23.71 -0.04
N SER A 195 -5.47 23.39 0.16
CA SER A 195 -6.06 23.28 1.49
C SER A 195 -5.46 22.12 2.29
N LEU A 196 -5.26 20.96 1.64
CA LEU A 196 -4.58 19.82 2.25
C LEU A 196 -3.10 20.14 2.54
N ALA A 197 -2.42 20.87 1.64
CA ALA A 197 -1.05 21.31 1.86
C ALA A 197 -0.91 22.26 3.07
N ALA A 198 -1.91 23.08 3.35
CA ALA A 198 -1.94 23.90 4.55
C ALA A 198 -2.12 23.05 5.83
N CYS A 199 -2.96 22.02 5.79
CA CYS A 199 -3.22 21.13 6.93
C CYS A 199 -2.02 20.29 7.34
N ILE A 200 -1.07 19.99 6.44
CA ILE A 200 0.08 19.12 6.76
C ILE A 200 1.04 19.75 7.79
N GLN A 201 0.92 21.03 8.04
CA GLN A 201 1.70 21.74 9.06
C GLN A 201 1.03 21.73 10.45
N SER A 202 -0.08 21.02 10.60
CA SER A 202 -0.78 20.90 11.88
C SER A 202 0.10 20.21 12.93
N PRO A 203 0.11 20.73 14.19
CA PRO A 203 0.78 20.06 15.30
C PRO A 203 0.00 18.86 15.86
N HIS A 204 -1.25 18.66 15.43
CA HIS A 204 -2.15 17.63 15.94
C HIS A 204 -2.03 16.35 15.12
N LEU A 205 -1.61 15.25 15.75
CA LEU A 205 -1.43 13.95 15.08
C LEU A 205 -2.73 13.40 14.50
N THR A 206 -3.86 13.62 15.16
CA THR A 206 -5.18 13.18 14.67
C THR A 206 -5.56 13.88 13.38
N VAL A 207 -5.23 15.17 13.25
CA VAL A 207 -5.42 15.93 12.00
C VAL A 207 -4.50 15.39 10.90
N LEU A 208 -3.24 15.09 11.22
CA LEU A 208 -2.31 14.53 10.24
C LEU A 208 -2.73 13.14 9.76
N GLU A 209 -3.22 12.27 10.64
CA GLU A 209 -3.77 10.96 10.23
C GLU A 209 -4.99 11.12 9.33
N ALA A 210 -5.92 11.99 9.68
CA ALA A 210 -7.10 12.28 8.86
C ALA A 210 -6.74 12.91 7.51
N LEU A 211 -5.72 13.78 7.50
CA LEU A 211 -5.18 14.36 6.28
C LEU A 211 -4.58 13.29 5.36
N GLY A 212 -3.74 12.42 5.90
CA GLY A 212 -3.15 11.32 5.15
C GLY A 212 -4.22 10.41 4.56
N TYR A 213 -5.27 10.12 5.34
CA TYR A 213 -6.43 9.39 4.85
C TYR A 213 -7.12 10.11 3.66
N ALA A 214 -7.49 11.38 3.80
CA ALA A 214 -8.18 12.14 2.75
C ALA A 214 -7.31 12.26 1.49
N LEU A 215 -6.02 12.55 1.64
CA LEU A 215 -5.07 12.63 0.55
C LEU A 215 -4.91 11.29 -0.16
N SER A 216 -4.81 10.18 0.58
CA SER A 216 -4.70 8.85 -0.02
C SER A 216 -5.93 8.48 -0.86
N GLN A 217 -7.14 8.88 -0.44
CA GLN A 217 -8.36 8.67 -1.22
C GLN A 217 -8.35 9.49 -2.51
N LEU A 218 -7.88 10.73 -2.44
CA LEU A 218 -7.76 11.60 -3.62
C LEU A 218 -6.75 11.05 -4.64
N LEU A 219 -5.60 10.57 -4.15
CA LEU A 219 -4.53 10.00 -4.98
C LEU A 219 -4.89 8.66 -5.66
N GLN A 220 -5.88 7.95 -5.15
CA GLN A 220 -6.38 6.70 -5.74
C GLN A 220 -7.40 6.92 -6.86
N ALA A 221 -7.86 8.15 -7.06
CA ALA A 221 -8.83 8.47 -8.10
C ALA A 221 -8.30 8.06 -9.49
N LYS A 222 -9.20 7.64 -10.37
CA LYS A 222 -8.86 7.20 -11.72
C LYS A 222 -8.15 8.32 -12.53
N GLU A 223 -8.60 9.54 -12.33
CA GLU A 223 -8.05 10.75 -12.96
C GLU A 223 -6.81 11.33 -12.23
N ALA A 224 -6.35 10.71 -11.16
CA ALA A 224 -5.27 11.23 -10.33
C ALA A 224 -3.96 11.47 -11.10
N PRO A 225 -3.48 10.57 -11.99
CA PRO A 225 -2.23 10.79 -12.71
C PRO A 225 -2.23 12.06 -13.57
N GLU A 226 -3.37 12.43 -14.12
CA GLU A 226 -3.50 13.55 -15.06
C GLU A 226 -3.90 14.85 -14.36
N ALA A 227 -4.82 14.80 -13.40
CA ALA A 227 -5.45 15.97 -12.83
C ALA A 227 -4.99 16.32 -11.40
N ILE A 228 -4.57 15.34 -10.60
CA ILE A 228 -4.34 15.52 -9.16
C ILE A 228 -2.84 15.48 -8.83
N ILE A 229 -2.16 14.43 -9.23
CA ILE A 229 -0.75 14.18 -8.87
C ILE A 229 0.17 15.31 -9.36
N PRO A 230 0.02 15.86 -10.57
CA PRO A 230 0.82 17.02 -10.97
C PRO A 230 0.66 18.22 -10.04
N SER A 231 -0.55 18.50 -9.57
CA SER A 231 -0.82 19.57 -8.59
C SER A 231 -0.19 19.25 -7.22
N VAL A 232 -0.27 18.01 -6.77
CA VAL A 232 0.38 17.56 -5.52
C VAL A 232 1.89 17.70 -5.61
N LEU A 233 2.50 17.24 -6.70
CA LEU A 233 3.96 17.34 -6.92
C LEU A 233 4.44 18.80 -7.05
N GLY A 234 3.60 19.70 -7.58
CA GLY A 234 3.87 21.14 -7.64
C GLY A 234 3.65 21.90 -6.33
N SER A 235 3.15 21.24 -5.29
CA SER A 235 2.90 21.81 -3.97
C SER A 235 4.04 21.52 -2.98
N THR A 236 3.89 21.94 -1.73
CA THR A 236 4.81 21.62 -0.64
C THR A 236 4.57 20.24 -0.03
N LEU A 237 3.52 19.54 -0.44
CA LEU A 237 3.13 18.21 0.11
C LEU A 237 4.27 17.17 0.03
N PRO A 238 4.98 16.97 -1.10
CA PRO A 238 6.00 15.93 -1.17
C PRO A 238 7.11 16.09 -0.13
N GLN A 239 7.57 17.31 0.07
CA GLN A 239 8.63 17.60 1.06
C GLN A 239 8.16 17.36 2.48
N HIS A 240 6.94 17.79 2.83
CA HIS A 240 6.37 17.54 4.16
C HIS A 240 6.08 16.05 4.40
N ILE A 241 5.60 15.32 3.39
CA ILE A 241 5.42 13.86 3.47
C ILE A 241 6.74 13.20 3.81
N LEU A 242 7.82 13.54 3.11
CA LEU A 242 9.15 12.98 3.42
C LEU A 242 9.64 13.35 4.81
N GLN A 243 9.34 14.55 5.30
CA GLN A 243 9.66 14.94 6.68
C GLN A 243 8.92 14.09 7.72
N LEU A 244 7.63 13.79 7.48
CA LEU A 244 6.81 12.94 8.36
C LEU A 244 7.25 11.47 8.35
N LEU A 245 7.95 11.04 7.30
CA LEU A 245 8.52 9.70 7.17
C LEU A 245 9.97 9.60 7.65
N GLN A 246 10.59 10.68 8.11
CA GLN A 246 11.94 10.63 8.65
C GLN A 246 12.00 9.75 9.91
N PRO A 247 12.90 8.76 9.96
CA PRO A 247 13.06 7.91 11.14
C PRO A 247 13.59 8.73 12.33
N GLY A 248 13.19 8.33 13.52
CA GLY A 248 13.65 8.97 14.75
C GLY A 248 12.56 9.09 15.81
N PRO A 249 12.86 9.76 16.93
CA PRO A 249 11.96 9.82 18.09
C PRO A 249 10.66 10.61 17.83
N LYS A 250 10.61 11.38 16.77
CA LYS A 250 9.41 12.15 16.37
C LYS A 250 8.50 11.39 15.40
N LEU A 251 8.94 10.24 14.89
CA LEU A 251 8.14 9.43 13.97
C LEU A 251 6.91 8.92 14.69
N ASN A 252 5.73 9.33 14.22
CA ASN A 252 4.47 8.75 14.64
C ASN A 252 4.05 7.66 13.67
N LEU A 253 3.87 6.45 14.17
CA LEU A 253 3.63 5.28 13.33
C LEU A 253 2.28 5.34 12.60
N GLY A 254 1.23 5.86 13.24
CA GLY A 254 -0.08 6.03 12.59
C GLY A 254 -0.02 7.02 11.43
N VAL A 255 0.59 8.19 11.65
CA VAL A 255 0.82 9.20 10.61
C VAL A 255 1.71 8.66 9.49
N ALA A 256 2.80 7.97 9.84
CA ALA A 256 3.72 7.42 8.87
C ALA A 256 3.07 6.39 7.94
N VAL A 257 2.18 5.53 8.45
CA VAL A 257 1.42 4.57 7.64
C VAL A 257 0.59 5.28 6.59
N GLU A 258 -0.18 6.30 6.99
CA GLU A 258 -1.05 7.03 6.05
C GLU A 258 -0.24 7.74 4.96
N PHE A 259 0.83 8.43 5.31
CA PHE A 259 1.65 9.14 4.33
C PHE A 259 2.55 8.24 3.49
N ALA A 260 2.96 7.09 3.99
CA ALA A 260 3.64 6.07 3.17
C ALA A 260 2.72 5.54 2.06
N TRP A 261 1.44 5.37 2.34
CA TRP A 261 0.44 5.04 1.31
C TRP A 261 0.23 6.18 0.31
N CYS A 262 0.17 7.43 0.77
CA CYS A 262 0.11 8.58 -0.13
C CYS A 262 1.31 8.58 -1.10
N LEU A 263 2.51 8.40 -0.57
CA LEU A 263 3.73 8.34 -1.36
C LEU A 263 3.71 7.18 -2.36
N HIS A 264 3.22 6.00 -1.93
CA HIS A 264 3.05 4.84 -2.80
C HIS A 264 2.17 5.15 -4.01
N TYR A 265 1.01 5.80 -3.83
CA TYR A 265 0.14 6.14 -4.95
C TYR A 265 0.77 7.14 -5.92
N ILE A 266 1.51 8.11 -5.41
CA ILE A 266 2.25 9.07 -6.25
C ILE A 266 3.31 8.34 -7.07
N ILE A 267 4.10 7.46 -6.46
CA ILE A 267 5.16 6.70 -7.12
C ILE A 267 4.60 5.76 -8.17
N CYS A 268 3.51 5.03 -7.85
CA CYS A 268 2.87 4.10 -8.78
C CYS A 268 2.31 4.77 -10.03
N SER A 269 1.95 6.05 -9.96
CA SER A 269 1.47 6.81 -11.11
C SER A 269 2.55 7.05 -12.16
N GLN A 270 3.82 7.02 -11.76
CA GLN A 270 5.00 7.29 -12.60
C GLN A 270 5.00 8.67 -13.29
N VAL A 271 4.25 9.63 -12.73
CA VAL A 271 4.13 10.98 -13.32
C VAL A 271 5.46 11.72 -13.29
N ASN A 272 6.13 11.77 -12.15
CA ASN A 272 7.45 12.40 -12.03
C ASN A 272 8.23 11.86 -10.81
N ASN A 273 8.65 10.60 -10.89
CA ASN A 273 9.41 9.97 -9.81
C ASN A 273 10.83 10.59 -9.65
N ALA A 274 11.40 11.15 -10.71
CA ALA A 274 12.69 11.84 -10.67
C ALA A 274 12.66 13.02 -9.68
N LEU A 275 11.56 13.76 -9.60
CA LEU A 275 11.39 14.84 -8.63
C LEU A 275 11.42 14.32 -7.18
N LEU A 276 10.73 13.22 -6.90
CA LEU A 276 10.75 12.60 -5.57
C LEU A 276 12.15 12.12 -5.19
N ILE A 277 12.88 11.52 -6.12
CA ILE A 277 14.25 11.07 -5.91
C ILE A 277 15.17 12.27 -5.64
N SER A 278 15.01 13.37 -6.37
CA SER A 278 15.79 14.62 -6.14
C SER A 278 15.51 15.26 -4.78
N HIS A 279 14.32 15.03 -4.21
CA HIS A 279 13.96 15.45 -2.84
C HIS A 279 14.48 14.48 -1.75
N GLY A 280 15.25 13.45 -2.10
CA GLY A 280 15.82 12.50 -1.15
C GLY A 280 14.89 11.37 -0.72
N CYS A 281 13.87 11.06 -1.52
CA CYS A 281 12.89 10.02 -1.22
C CYS A 281 13.55 8.65 -0.98
N LEU A 282 14.52 8.25 -1.82
CA LEU A 282 15.23 6.97 -1.67
C LEU A 282 16.01 6.90 -0.35
N SER A 283 16.69 7.98 0.02
CA SER A 283 17.44 8.05 1.28
C SER A 283 16.51 7.96 2.49
N THR A 284 15.41 8.72 2.48
CA THR A 284 14.41 8.70 3.56
C THR A 284 13.82 7.31 3.74
N LEU A 285 13.37 6.67 2.66
CA LEU A 285 12.78 5.33 2.71
C LEU A 285 13.81 4.25 3.09
N GLY A 286 15.05 4.37 2.63
CA GLY A 286 16.14 3.47 3.02
C GLY A 286 16.43 3.53 4.52
N LEU A 287 16.56 4.74 5.08
CA LEU A 287 16.74 4.94 6.53
C LEU A 287 15.53 4.44 7.33
N LEU A 288 14.31 4.64 6.82
CA LEU A 288 13.11 4.13 7.45
C LEU A 288 13.07 2.60 7.44
N LEU A 289 13.54 1.95 6.38
CA LEU A 289 13.68 0.50 6.31
C LEU A 289 14.64 -0.03 7.39
N LEU A 290 15.78 0.64 7.58
CA LEU A 290 16.75 0.31 8.64
C LEU A 290 16.14 0.45 10.03
N ASP A 291 15.42 1.52 10.27
CA ASP A 291 14.75 1.79 11.56
C ASP A 291 13.67 0.75 11.86
N MET A 292 12.86 0.38 10.85
CA MET A 292 11.87 -0.68 10.96
C MET A 292 12.49 -2.04 11.30
N ALA A 293 13.58 -2.42 10.64
CA ALA A 293 14.29 -3.65 10.93
C ALA A 293 14.80 -3.69 12.39
N GLY A 294 15.29 -2.58 12.90
CA GLY A 294 15.65 -2.44 14.31
C GLY A 294 14.44 -2.49 15.26
N ALA A 295 13.31 -1.93 14.84
CA ALA A 295 12.11 -1.89 15.67
C ALA A 295 11.43 -3.26 15.79
N VAL A 296 11.32 -4.04 14.72
CA VAL A 296 10.72 -5.40 14.78
C VAL A 296 11.52 -6.37 15.66
N GLN A 297 12.79 -6.10 15.90
CA GLN A 297 13.62 -6.87 16.84
C GLN A 297 13.38 -6.50 18.29
N ARG A 298 12.86 -5.30 18.57
CA ARG A 298 12.64 -4.77 19.92
C ARG A 298 11.20 -4.81 20.38
N THR A 299 10.26 -4.71 19.44
CA THR A 299 8.83 -4.59 19.76
C THR A 299 7.99 -5.46 18.83
N GLU A 300 6.84 -5.92 19.33
CA GLU A 300 5.84 -6.65 18.54
C GLU A 300 4.68 -5.73 18.11
N ASP A 301 4.94 -4.47 17.76
CA ASP A 301 3.88 -3.55 17.34
C ASP A 301 3.36 -3.93 15.94
N ALA A 302 2.11 -4.39 15.87
CA ALA A 302 1.45 -4.78 14.62
C ALA A 302 1.37 -3.65 13.58
N ARG A 303 1.49 -2.38 14.01
CA ARG A 303 1.51 -1.25 13.08
C ARG A 303 2.78 -1.20 12.22
N MET A 304 3.86 -1.86 12.66
CA MET A 304 5.08 -1.98 11.85
C MET A 304 4.82 -2.77 10.56
N GLU A 305 3.98 -3.79 10.59
CA GLU A 305 3.56 -4.53 9.40
C GLU A 305 2.80 -3.62 8.43
N LEU A 306 1.96 -2.71 8.97
CA LEU A 306 1.21 -1.74 8.17
C LEU A 306 2.11 -0.74 7.46
N LEU A 307 3.21 -0.33 8.09
CA LEU A 307 4.19 0.59 7.51
C LEU A 307 5.13 -0.11 6.54
N ALA A 308 5.53 -1.35 6.83
CA ALA A 308 6.48 -2.08 6.00
C ALA A 308 5.99 -2.26 4.56
N CYS A 309 4.73 -2.61 4.37
CA CYS A 309 4.16 -2.84 3.04
C CYS A 309 4.29 -1.62 2.11
N PRO A 310 3.78 -0.42 2.43
CA PRO A 310 3.91 0.72 1.54
C PRO A 310 5.36 1.18 1.35
N VAL A 311 6.22 1.08 2.37
CA VAL A 311 7.64 1.43 2.26
C VAL A 311 8.37 0.51 1.27
N LEU A 312 8.20 -0.81 1.40
CA LEU A 312 8.79 -1.78 0.47
C LEU A 312 8.32 -1.56 -0.97
N ARG A 313 7.04 -1.27 -1.16
CA ARG A 313 6.48 -0.95 -2.48
C ARG A 313 7.02 0.33 -3.07
N CYS A 314 7.14 1.38 -2.27
CA CYS A 314 7.74 2.63 -2.71
C CYS A 314 9.17 2.39 -3.22
N LEU A 315 9.99 1.71 -2.43
CA LEU A 315 11.36 1.39 -2.80
C LEU A 315 11.43 0.53 -4.06
N SER A 316 10.62 -0.53 -4.14
CA SER A 316 10.57 -1.41 -5.30
C SER A 316 10.21 -0.67 -6.60
N ASN A 317 9.23 0.23 -6.54
CA ASN A 317 8.78 0.98 -7.70
C ASN A 317 9.75 2.11 -8.11
N LEU A 318 10.44 2.73 -7.14
CA LEU A 318 11.46 3.74 -7.43
C LEU A 318 12.73 3.14 -8.05
N LEU A 319 13.07 1.91 -7.71
CA LEU A 319 14.25 1.21 -8.22
C LEU A 319 14.01 0.53 -9.57
N THR A 320 12.93 0.86 -10.27
CA THR A 320 12.79 0.45 -11.65
C THR A 320 13.84 1.15 -12.52
N GLU A 321 14.33 0.47 -13.54
CA GLU A 321 15.42 0.91 -14.43
C GLU A 321 15.25 2.35 -14.96
N ALA A 322 14.02 2.70 -15.35
CA ALA A 322 13.71 4.03 -15.89
C ALA A 322 13.91 5.17 -14.89
N ALA A 323 13.65 4.94 -13.61
CA ALA A 323 13.80 5.95 -12.57
C ALA A 323 15.27 6.16 -12.16
N VAL A 324 16.09 5.12 -12.23
CA VAL A 324 17.53 5.18 -11.88
C VAL A 324 18.36 5.83 -12.98
N GLU A 325 18.04 5.58 -14.24
CA GLU A 325 18.75 6.16 -15.39
C GLU A 325 18.58 7.68 -15.49
N VAL A 326 17.41 8.22 -15.10
CA VAL A 326 17.11 9.64 -15.23
C VAL A 326 17.88 10.51 -14.22
N VAL A 327 18.28 9.97 -13.09
CA VAL A 327 18.87 10.78 -11.99
C VAL A 327 20.40 10.77 -11.99
N GLY A 328 21.07 9.88 -12.75
CA GLY A 328 22.52 9.92 -13.00
C GLY A 328 23.43 10.05 -11.78
N GLY A 329 22.95 9.69 -10.61
CA GLY A 329 23.68 9.79 -9.34
C GLY A 329 24.03 8.44 -8.75
N PRO A 330 25.02 8.37 -7.83
CA PRO A 330 25.31 7.18 -7.07
C PRO A 330 24.02 6.74 -6.36
N ASN A 331 23.73 5.46 -6.45
CA ASN A 331 22.54 4.85 -5.87
C ASN A 331 22.49 5.18 -4.36
N GLN A 332 21.55 6.02 -3.93
CA GLN A 332 21.44 6.49 -2.54
C GLN A 332 21.14 5.34 -1.53
N LEU A 333 20.97 4.10 -2.04
CA LEU A 333 20.72 2.87 -1.29
C LEU A 333 21.96 1.93 -1.23
N GLU A 334 23.15 2.36 -1.65
CA GLU A 334 24.38 1.53 -1.63
C GLU A 334 24.90 1.19 -0.22
N ASP A 335 24.01 1.01 0.73
CA ASP A 335 24.35 0.60 2.08
C ASP A 335 24.09 -0.91 2.25
N GLU A 336 25.16 -1.68 2.54
CA GLU A 336 25.06 -3.11 2.83
C GLU A 336 24.05 -3.42 3.93
N ARG A 337 23.82 -2.48 4.85
CA ARG A 337 22.82 -2.59 5.90
C ARG A 337 21.40 -2.73 5.37
N VAL A 338 21.10 -2.23 4.16
CA VAL A 338 19.78 -2.37 3.53
C VAL A 338 19.46 -3.84 3.29
N VAL A 339 20.41 -4.64 2.83
CA VAL A 339 20.24 -6.08 2.61
C VAL A 339 19.99 -6.79 3.94
N ALA A 340 20.79 -6.50 4.95
CA ALA A 340 20.62 -7.06 6.30
C ALA A 340 19.24 -6.70 6.89
N ALA A 341 18.85 -5.44 6.79
CA ALA A 341 17.54 -4.97 7.25
C ALA A 341 16.38 -5.68 6.55
N LEU A 342 16.50 -5.85 5.23
CA LEU A 342 15.49 -6.55 4.44
C LEU A 342 15.34 -8.01 4.88
N PHE A 343 16.45 -8.71 5.17
CA PHE A 343 16.39 -10.08 5.67
C PHE A 343 15.80 -10.18 7.08
N ILE A 344 16.07 -9.23 7.95
CA ILE A 344 15.41 -9.14 9.27
C ILE A 344 13.88 -9.03 9.08
N LEU A 345 13.43 -8.18 8.17
CA LEU A 345 12.01 -8.04 7.85
C LEU A 345 11.43 -9.30 7.21
N LEU A 346 12.16 -9.96 6.30
CA LEU A 346 11.71 -11.22 5.69
C LEU A 346 11.53 -12.33 6.75
N GLN A 347 12.44 -12.45 7.70
CA GLN A 347 12.31 -13.39 8.81
C GLN A 347 11.12 -13.06 9.72
N PHE A 348 10.92 -11.79 10.01
CA PHE A 348 9.75 -11.31 10.75
C PHE A 348 8.45 -11.63 10.00
N PHE A 349 8.38 -11.39 8.70
CA PHE A 349 7.20 -11.72 7.88
C PHE A 349 6.94 -13.22 7.81
N LEU A 350 7.98 -14.03 7.69
CA LEU A 350 7.84 -15.50 7.67
C LEU A 350 7.12 -16.01 8.93
N GLN A 351 7.40 -15.41 10.07
CA GLN A 351 6.83 -15.81 11.34
C GLN A 351 5.45 -15.21 11.63
N LYS A 352 5.25 -13.94 11.29
CA LYS A 352 4.07 -13.16 11.71
C LYS A 352 3.09 -12.92 10.57
N GLN A 353 3.55 -12.64 9.36
CA GLN A 353 2.73 -12.21 8.22
C GLN A 353 3.28 -12.69 6.87
N PRO A 354 3.19 -14.00 6.57
CA PRO A 354 3.79 -14.57 5.34
C PRO A 354 3.30 -13.92 4.04
N SER A 355 2.12 -13.30 4.07
CA SER A 355 1.56 -12.57 2.92
C SER A 355 2.37 -11.34 2.50
N LEU A 356 3.28 -10.83 3.34
CA LEU A 356 4.18 -9.72 3.03
C LEU A 356 5.55 -10.15 2.48
N LEU A 357 5.88 -11.44 2.52
CA LEU A 357 7.13 -11.96 1.94
C LEU A 357 7.35 -11.53 0.48
N PRO A 358 6.34 -11.59 -0.42
CA PRO A 358 6.52 -11.14 -1.78
C PRO A 358 6.96 -9.69 -1.91
N GLU A 359 6.52 -8.80 -1.02
CA GLU A 359 6.89 -7.39 -1.08
C GLU A 359 8.40 -7.17 -0.80
N GLY A 360 8.91 -7.85 0.23
CA GLY A 360 10.34 -7.80 0.55
C GLY A 360 11.21 -8.47 -0.52
N LEU A 361 10.78 -9.63 -1.02
CA LEU A 361 11.48 -10.36 -2.09
C LEU A 361 11.48 -9.60 -3.40
N TRP A 362 10.39 -8.85 -3.69
CA TRP A 362 10.33 -7.99 -4.85
C TRP A 362 11.38 -6.87 -4.79
N LEU A 363 11.51 -6.23 -3.65
CA LEU A 363 12.56 -5.24 -3.44
C LEU A 363 13.95 -5.87 -3.63
N LEU A 364 14.19 -7.03 -3.04
CA LEU A 364 15.46 -7.74 -3.17
C LEU A 364 15.77 -8.11 -4.62
N ASN A 365 14.75 -8.52 -5.39
CA ASN A 365 14.88 -8.78 -6.82
C ASN A 365 15.35 -7.53 -7.58
N ASN A 366 14.71 -6.38 -7.35
CA ASN A 366 15.08 -5.14 -8.01
C ASN A 366 16.50 -4.67 -7.63
N LEU A 367 16.89 -4.81 -6.37
CA LEU A 367 18.24 -4.49 -5.90
C LEU A 367 19.30 -5.35 -6.58
N THR A 368 19.09 -6.67 -6.60
CA THR A 368 20.05 -7.63 -7.20
C THR A 368 20.12 -7.55 -8.71
N ALA A 369 19.02 -7.20 -9.39
CA ALA A 369 19.01 -6.97 -10.83
C ALA A 369 19.84 -5.74 -11.20
N ASN A 370 19.72 -4.65 -10.44
CA ASN A 370 20.30 -3.36 -10.78
C ASN A 370 21.78 -3.22 -10.39
N SER A 371 22.22 -3.83 -9.29
CA SER A 371 23.57 -3.62 -8.78
C SER A 371 24.26 -4.91 -8.33
N PRO A 372 25.49 -5.17 -8.83
CA PRO A 372 26.30 -6.29 -8.37
C PRO A 372 26.69 -6.23 -6.88
N SER A 373 26.75 -5.02 -6.29
CA SER A 373 27.08 -4.86 -4.88
C SER A 373 26.08 -5.54 -3.96
N PHE A 374 24.79 -5.50 -4.28
CA PHE A 374 23.78 -6.21 -3.51
C PHE A 374 23.89 -7.74 -3.64
N CYS A 375 24.29 -8.25 -4.81
CA CYS A 375 24.57 -9.67 -4.98
C CYS A 375 25.78 -10.10 -4.13
N THR A 376 26.83 -9.25 -4.09
CA THR A 376 28.02 -9.49 -3.25
C THR A 376 27.63 -9.49 -1.78
N SER A 377 26.80 -8.55 -1.33
CA SER A 377 26.31 -8.50 0.06
C SER A 377 25.52 -9.74 0.46
N LEU A 378 24.68 -10.27 -0.44
CA LEU A 378 23.94 -11.51 -0.19
C LEU A 378 24.89 -12.69 0.08
N LEU A 379 25.95 -12.80 -0.72
CA LEU A 379 26.95 -13.87 -0.60
C LEU A 379 27.83 -13.69 0.64
N SER A 380 28.29 -12.47 0.90
CA SER A 380 29.20 -12.16 2.03
C SER A 380 28.54 -12.31 3.41
N MET A 381 27.21 -12.17 3.47
CA MET A 381 26.42 -12.35 4.69
C MET A 381 25.82 -13.75 4.85
N ASP A 382 26.18 -14.70 4.00
CA ASP A 382 25.66 -16.08 4.00
C ASP A 382 24.10 -16.15 3.95
N LEU A 383 23.47 -15.26 3.14
CA LEU A 383 22.02 -15.13 3.10
C LEU A 383 21.33 -16.06 2.08
N ILE A 384 22.08 -16.89 1.38
CA ILE A 384 21.53 -17.82 0.38
C ILE A 384 20.69 -18.92 1.06
N GLU A 385 21.19 -19.53 2.14
CA GLU A 385 20.44 -20.56 2.86
C GLU A 385 19.12 -20.03 3.46
N PRO A 386 19.08 -18.85 4.13
CA PRO A 386 17.83 -18.23 4.53
C PRO A 386 16.84 -17.98 3.38
N LEU A 387 17.31 -17.62 2.19
CA LEU A 387 16.45 -17.49 1.00
C LEU A 387 15.85 -18.82 0.58
N LEU A 388 16.65 -19.89 0.55
CA LEU A 388 16.19 -21.23 0.17
C LEU A 388 15.11 -21.74 1.11
N GLN A 389 15.14 -21.37 2.39
CA GLN A 389 14.11 -21.73 3.37
C GLN A 389 12.73 -21.13 3.04
N LEU A 390 12.67 -20.08 2.22
CA LEU A 390 11.41 -19.47 1.82
C LEU A 390 10.72 -20.21 0.65
N LEU A 391 11.43 -21.05 -0.09
CA LEU A 391 10.90 -21.74 -1.28
C LEU A 391 9.58 -22.48 -1.03
N PRO A 392 9.37 -23.22 0.09
CA PRO A 392 8.14 -24.00 0.27
C PRO A 392 6.92 -23.17 0.71
N VAL A 393 7.06 -21.86 0.93
CA VAL A 393 5.98 -21.02 1.48
C VAL A 393 4.82 -20.87 0.49
N SER A 394 5.12 -20.53 -0.78
CA SER A 394 4.14 -20.44 -1.85
C SER A 394 4.84 -20.35 -3.22
N ASN A 395 4.12 -20.67 -4.30
CA ASN A 395 4.66 -20.56 -5.66
C ASN A 395 5.16 -19.15 -5.98
N VAL A 396 4.44 -18.11 -5.55
CA VAL A 396 4.86 -16.70 -5.75
C VAL A 396 6.18 -16.42 -5.04
N VAL A 397 6.35 -16.88 -3.83
CA VAL A 397 7.61 -16.75 -3.07
C VAL A 397 8.71 -17.53 -3.75
N SER A 398 8.45 -18.76 -4.20
CA SER A 398 9.42 -19.57 -4.94
C SER A 398 9.93 -18.86 -6.22
N VAL A 399 9.02 -18.30 -7.03
CA VAL A 399 9.38 -17.56 -8.25
C VAL A 399 10.29 -16.39 -7.91
N LEU A 400 9.96 -15.60 -6.90
CA LEU A 400 10.77 -14.43 -6.51
C LEU A 400 12.14 -14.82 -5.97
N VAL A 401 12.22 -15.86 -5.13
CA VAL A 401 13.51 -16.39 -4.63
C VAL A 401 14.38 -16.88 -5.77
N LEU A 402 13.83 -17.69 -6.69
CA LEU A 402 14.55 -18.17 -7.86
C LEU A 402 15.00 -17.05 -8.77
N THR A 403 14.20 -16.02 -8.94
CA THR A 403 14.58 -14.83 -9.73
C THR A 403 15.77 -14.09 -9.09
N VAL A 404 15.78 -13.92 -7.78
CA VAL A 404 16.92 -13.34 -7.03
C VAL A 404 18.19 -14.17 -7.27
N LEU A 405 18.08 -15.49 -7.15
CA LEU A 405 19.21 -16.39 -7.37
C LEU A 405 19.71 -16.37 -8.84
N CYS A 406 18.82 -16.26 -9.82
CA CYS A 406 19.19 -16.03 -11.21
C CYS A 406 19.96 -14.71 -11.37
N ASN A 407 19.49 -13.62 -10.77
CA ASN A 407 20.19 -12.33 -10.80
C ASN A 407 21.62 -12.44 -10.25
N VAL A 408 21.81 -13.21 -9.17
CA VAL A 408 23.14 -13.46 -8.58
C VAL A 408 24.01 -14.29 -9.56
N ALA A 409 23.47 -15.39 -10.08
CA ALA A 409 24.21 -16.30 -10.97
C ALA A 409 24.64 -15.62 -12.29
N GLU A 410 23.83 -14.71 -12.80
CA GLU A 410 24.12 -13.94 -14.02
C GLU A 410 25.33 -13.00 -13.91
N LYS A 411 25.70 -12.62 -12.69
CA LYS A 411 26.87 -11.76 -12.49
C LYS A 411 28.19 -12.47 -12.85
N GLY A 412 28.15 -13.79 -13.06
CA GLY A 412 29.27 -14.53 -13.65
C GLY A 412 29.80 -15.68 -12.81
N PRO A 413 30.92 -16.29 -13.26
CA PRO A 413 31.43 -17.54 -12.67
C PRO A 413 31.82 -17.39 -11.20
N ALA A 414 32.36 -16.26 -10.77
CA ALA A 414 32.73 -16.03 -9.36
C ALA A 414 31.51 -16.08 -8.41
N TYR A 415 30.37 -15.56 -8.86
CA TYR A 415 29.12 -15.61 -8.10
C TYR A 415 28.54 -17.03 -8.06
N CYS A 416 28.55 -17.73 -9.20
CA CYS A 416 28.13 -19.14 -9.25
C CYS A 416 29.02 -20.04 -8.37
N GLN A 417 30.30 -19.78 -8.29
CA GLN A 417 31.22 -20.49 -7.40
C GLN A 417 30.86 -20.30 -5.93
N CYS A 418 30.40 -19.13 -5.53
CA CYS A 418 29.91 -18.90 -4.17
C CYS A 418 28.55 -19.55 -3.88
N LEU A 419 27.75 -19.80 -4.90
CA LEU A 419 26.50 -20.57 -4.78
C LEU A 419 26.74 -22.08 -4.69
N TRP A 420 27.92 -22.54 -5.07
CA TRP A 420 28.32 -23.94 -5.12
C TRP A 420 29.64 -24.19 -4.35
N PRO A 421 29.79 -25.28 -3.58
CA PRO A 421 28.81 -26.31 -3.24
C PRO A 421 27.96 -25.88 -2.04
N GLY A 422 26.67 -26.13 -2.10
CA GLY A 422 25.75 -25.78 -1.02
C GLY A 422 24.41 -26.50 -1.13
N PRO A 423 23.42 -26.15 -0.30
CA PRO A 423 22.09 -26.77 -0.34
C PRO A 423 21.28 -26.37 -1.58
N LEU A 424 21.80 -25.51 -2.46
CA LEU A 424 21.09 -24.98 -3.61
C LEU A 424 20.63 -26.07 -4.59
N LEU A 425 21.51 -26.99 -4.97
CA LEU A 425 21.17 -28.03 -5.96
C LEU A 425 20.05 -28.96 -5.49
N PRO A 426 20.08 -29.53 -4.26
CA PRO A 426 18.97 -30.33 -3.75
C PRO A 426 17.65 -29.53 -3.72
N CYS A 427 17.69 -28.25 -3.34
CA CYS A 427 16.51 -27.38 -3.35
C CYS A 427 15.95 -27.17 -4.77
N LEU A 428 16.82 -26.97 -5.77
CA LEU A 428 16.42 -26.82 -7.17
C LEU A 428 15.80 -28.10 -7.74
N ILE A 429 16.37 -29.26 -7.42
CA ILE A 429 15.76 -30.54 -7.79
C ILE A 429 14.38 -30.69 -7.14
N GLY A 430 14.22 -30.22 -5.89
CA GLY A 430 12.93 -30.16 -5.22
C GLY A 430 11.92 -29.25 -5.91
N THR A 431 12.34 -28.07 -6.37
CA THR A 431 11.45 -27.13 -7.09
C THR A 431 11.05 -27.62 -8.47
N LEU A 432 11.86 -28.44 -9.12
CA LEU A 432 11.49 -29.12 -10.37
C LEU A 432 10.36 -30.15 -10.19
N ALA A 433 10.06 -30.56 -8.96
CA ALA A 433 8.91 -31.42 -8.67
C ALA A 433 7.59 -30.67 -8.52
N PHE A 434 7.60 -29.34 -8.54
CA PHE A 434 6.40 -28.52 -8.43
C PHE A 434 5.56 -28.62 -9.71
N SER A 435 4.25 -28.46 -9.56
CA SER A 435 3.31 -28.43 -10.70
C SER A 435 3.24 -27.06 -11.38
N ASP A 436 3.77 -26.03 -10.76
CA ASP A 436 3.75 -24.67 -11.28
C ASP A 436 4.83 -24.48 -12.34
N THR A 437 4.41 -24.17 -13.58
CA THR A 437 5.30 -24.05 -14.73
C THR A 437 6.26 -22.86 -14.64
N GLU A 438 5.89 -21.81 -13.90
CA GLU A 438 6.73 -20.64 -13.71
C GLU A 438 7.87 -20.95 -12.74
N VAL A 439 7.57 -21.65 -11.62
CA VAL A 439 8.58 -22.11 -10.68
C VAL A 439 9.57 -23.05 -11.36
N VAL A 440 9.07 -24.01 -12.13
CA VAL A 440 9.92 -24.95 -12.87
C VAL A 440 10.75 -24.19 -13.91
N GLY A 441 10.18 -23.24 -14.64
CA GLY A 441 10.87 -22.44 -15.63
C GLY A 441 12.06 -21.66 -15.07
N HIS A 442 11.91 -21.02 -13.91
CA HIS A 442 13.00 -20.30 -13.23
C HIS A 442 14.05 -21.26 -12.66
N SER A 443 13.64 -22.43 -12.18
CA SER A 443 14.57 -23.47 -11.71
C SER A 443 15.45 -23.97 -12.85
N LEU A 444 14.87 -24.21 -14.05
CA LEU A 444 15.61 -24.60 -15.23
C LEU A 444 16.60 -23.52 -15.68
N GLU A 445 16.20 -22.25 -15.60
CA GLU A 445 17.05 -21.12 -15.94
C GLU A 445 18.27 -21.01 -15.02
N LEU A 446 18.04 -21.12 -13.71
CA LEU A 446 19.12 -21.10 -12.74
C LEU A 446 20.08 -22.30 -12.91
N LEU A 447 19.56 -23.50 -13.15
CA LEU A 447 20.38 -24.68 -13.44
C LEU A 447 21.21 -24.48 -14.71
N GLN A 448 20.64 -23.88 -15.76
CA GLN A 448 21.37 -23.57 -17.00
C GLN A 448 22.55 -22.64 -16.75
N LEU A 449 22.35 -21.58 -15.93
CA LEU A 449 23.43 -20.67 -15.53
C LEU A 449 24.51 -21.37 -14.71
N LEU A 450 24.12 -22.22 -13.75
CA LEU A 450 25.05 -23.00 -12.95
C LEU A 450 25.86 -23.96 -13.81
N PHE A 451 25.23 -24.71 -14.72
CA PHE A 451 25.94 -25.61 -15.61
C PHE A 451 26.90 -24.87 -16.57
N LEU A 452 26.54 -23.64 -16.97
CA LEU A 452 27.41 -22.82 -17.83
C LEU A 452 28.71 -22.42 -17.12
N TYR A 453 28.62 -22.01 -15.86
CA TYR A 453 29.74 -21.44 -15.12
C TYR A 453 30.42 -22.43 -14.16
N GLN A 454 29.75 -23.50 -13.75
CA GLN A 454 30.24 -24.54 -12.84
C GLN A 454 29.89 -25.92 -13.38
N PRO A 455 30.75 -26.48 -14.24
CA PRO A 455 30.49 -27.79 -14.87
C PRO A 455 30.25 -28.94 -13.88
N GLU A 456 30.89 -28.90 -12.71
CA GLU A 456 30.73 -29.88 -11.62
C GLU A 456 29.28 -29.96 -11.12
N THR A 457 28.50 -28.90 -11.28
CA THR A 457 27.07 -28.89 -10.91
C THR A 457 26.27 -29.84 -11.81
N ALA A 458 26.63 -29.95 -13.08
CA ALA A 458 25.96 -30.88 -14.00
C ALA A 458 26.19 -32.33 -13.61
N GLU A 459 27.42 -32.70 -13.22
CA GLU A 459 27.74 -34.04 -12.74
C GLU A 459 26.97 -34.38 -11.45
N ALA A 460 26.96 -33.46 -10.49
CA ALA A 460 26.21 -33.63 -9.24
C ALA A 460 24.69 -33.72 -9.50
N PHE A 461 24.16 -32.99 -10.45
CA PHE A 461 22.75 -33.06 -10.87
C PHE A 461 22.40 -34.45 -11.42
N LEU A 462 23.27 -35.04 -12.24
CA LEU A 462 23.09 -36.39 -12.77
C LEU A 462 23.13 -37.43 -11.64
N GLN A 463 24.06 -37.31 -10.70
CA GLN A 463 24.19 -38.22 -9.52
C GLN A 463 22.96 -38.18 -8.62
N GLN A 464 22.27 -37.04 -8.52
CA GLN A 464 21.06 -36.83 -7.71
C GLN A 464 19.76 -37.16 -8.45
N SER A 465 19.82 -37.92 -9.55
CA SER A 465 18.64 -38.31 -10.33
C SER A 465 17.90 -37.11 -11.00
N GLY A 466 18.59 -36.01 -11.28
CA GLY A 466 17.99 -34.81 -11.85
C GLY A 466 17.33 -35.05 -13.21
N LEU A 467 17.85 -35.98 -14.03
CA LEU A 467 17.22 -36.32 -15.33
C LEU A 467 15.82 -36.92 -15.16
N GLN A 468 15.60 -37.77 -14.16
CA GLN A 468 14.28 -38.38 -13.93
C GLN A 468 13.22 -37.31 -13.56
N VAL A 469 13.62 -36.26 -12.89
CA VAL A 469 12.73 -35.16 -12.54
C VAL A 469 12.43 -34.30 -13.76
N LEU A 470 13.42 -34.09 -14.65
CA LEU A 470 13.23 -33.37 -15.92
C LEU A 470 12.28 -34.08 -16.90
N GLU A 471 12.29 -35.42 -16.91
CA GLU A 471 11.41 -36.22 -17.78
C GLU A 471 9.93 -35.91 -17.56
N ARG A 472 9.54 -35.53 -16.34
CA ARG A 472 8.15 -35.15 -15.99
C ARG A 472 7.67 -33.90 -16.72
N HIS A 473 8.58 -33.07 -17.21
CA HIS A 473 8.25 -31.79 -17.86
C HIS A 473 8.47 -31.82 -19.38
N GLN A 474 8.83 -32.96 -19.97
CA GLN A 474 9.06 -33.10 -21.40
C GLN A 474 7.80 -32.86 -22.25
N GLU A 475 6.63 -33.15 -21.72
CA GLU A 475 5.34 -32.96 -22.38
C GLU A 475 4.79 -31.55 -22.23
N ALA A 476 5.34 -30.71 -21.34
CA ALA A 476 4.90 -29.34 -21.12
C ALA A 476 5.44 -28.43 -22.27
N ALA A 477 4.58 -28.09 -23.21
CA ALA A 477 4.96 -27.32 -24.40
C ALA A 477 5.76 -26.04 -24.10
N GLN A 478 5.49 -25.39 -22.96
CA GLN A 478 6.18 -24.16 -22.53
C GLN A 478 7.60 -24.40 -22.00
N LEU A 479 7.92 -25.60 -21.54
CA LEU A 479 9.19 -25.97 -20.91
C LEU A 479 10.05 -26.87 -21.78
N GLN A 480 9.51 -27.47 -22.82
CA GLN A 480 10.13 -28.52 -23.64
C GLN A 480 11.50 -28.11 -24.16
N ASP A 481 11.62 -26.95 -24.76
CA ASP A 481 12.89 -26.45 -25.32
C ASP A 481 13.97 -26.27 -24.25
N ARG A 482 13.56 -25.75 -23.07
CA ARG A 482 14.46 -25.54 -21.92
C ARG A 482 14.91 -26.85 -21.29
N VAL A 483 13.99 -27.81 -21.16
CA VAL A 483 14.29 -29.16 -20.67
C VAL A 483 15.29 -29.84 -21.59
N HIS A 484 15.05 -29.84 -22.91
CA HIS A 484 15.97 -30.42 -23.88
C HIS A 484 17.35 -29.75 -23.88
N ALA A 485 17.38 -28.42 -23.79
CA ALA A 485 18.64 -27.68 -23.73
C ALA A 485 19.45 -28.04 -22.47
N LEU A 486 18.79 -28.17 -21.32
CA LEU A 486 19.42 -28.55 -20.06
C LEU A 486 19.92 -29.99 -20.07
N GLN A 487 19.09 -30.94 -20.55
CA GLN A 487 19.48 -32.35 -20.72
C GLN A 487 20.70 -32.49 -21.61
N LYS A 488 20.71 -31.80 -22.78
CA LYS A 488 21.85 -31.81 -23.68
C LYS A 488 23.11 -31.26 -23.02
N THR A 489 22.99 -30.17 -22.26
CA THR A 489 24.12 -29.57 -21.53
C THR A 489 24.66 -30.50 -20.44
N ALA A 490 23.77 -31.21 -19.72
CA ALA A 490 24.16 -32.13 -18.66
C ALA A 490 24.85 -33.42 -19.20
N LEU A 491 24.44 -33.92 -20.39
CA LEU A 491 24.94 -35.19 -20.95
C LEU A 491 26.19 -35.02 -21.82
N HIS A 492 26.44 -33.84 -22.38
CA HIS A 492 27.56 -33.61 -23.30
C HIS A 492 28.76 -32.89 -22.68
N ARG A 493 28.79 -32.79 -21.38
CA ARG A 493 29.95 -32.33 -20.58
C ARG A 493 30.48 -33.47 -19.72
#